data_6b96ca884e10e12442dfa693305a6685
#
_entry.id   6b96ca884e10e12442dfa693305a6685
#
_cell.length_a   1.000
_cell.length_b   1.000
_cell.length_c   1.000
_cell.angle_alpha   90.00
_cell.angle_beta   90.00
_cell.angle_gamma   90.00
#
_symmetry.space_group_name_H-M   'P 1'
#
loop_
_entity.id
_entity.type
_entity.pdbx_description
1 polymer ?
#
loop_
_entity_poly.entity_id
_entity_poly.type
_entity_poly.pdbx_seq_one_letter_code
_entity_poly.pdbx_strand_id
1 'polypeptide(L)'
;NSLRCGKLTEAKTQHLLAGVVHGIGHYGNCFGVPTVGGEVYFEECYHTNPLVNAMSVGIVKNGETVSATAEGKGNPVFFVGSATGKDGIGGASFASADITADSAEDLPAVQVGDPFQEKKLLEACLEVIQTGAIVGMQDMGAAGIICSTSEMSAKGKSGMRIDLDKVPTRQKDMKAWELLLSESQERMLLVAKKGKEKLVLDVFKKWDLPCSEIGEVTDDGI
;
A
#
# COMPACT_ATOMS: atom_id res chain seq x y z
N ASN A 1 -8.69 1.95 16.70
CA ASN A 1 -8.93 3.17 15.95
C ASN A 1 -8.98 4.38 16.89
N SER A 2 -8.53 5.55 16.42
CA SER A 2 -8.63 6.81 17.15
C SER A 2 -9.17 7.88 16.21
N LEU A 3 -10.38 8.37 16.48
CA LEU A 3 -11.10 9.30 15.62
C LEU A 3 -11.22 10.67 16.28
N ARG A 4 -11.06 11.73 15.49
CA ARG A 4 -11.29 13.11 15.90
C ARG A 4 -12.25 13.74 14.91
N CYS A 5 -13.36 14.24 15.40
CA CYS A 5 -14.46 14.76 14.59
C CYS A 5 -14.95 16.12 15.11
N GLY A 6 -15.59 16.91 14.26
CA GLY A 6 -16.29 18.10 14.66
C GLY A 6 -17.45 17.84 15.61
N LYS A 7 -18.20 18.86 15.99
CA LYS A 7 -19.36 18.72 16.89
C LYS A 7 -20.41 17.76 16.29
N LEU A 8 -20.85 16.79 17.06
CA LEU A 8 -21.84 15.81 16.62
C LEU A 8 -23.22 16.41 16.29
N THR A 9 -23.49 17.64 16.73
CA THR A 9 -24.70 18.39 16.39
C THR A 9 -24.76 18.83 14.92
N GLU A 10 -23.61 18.82 14.22
CA GLU A 10 -23.49 19.24 12.83
C GLU A 10 -23.77 18.09 11.88
N ALA A 11 -24.67 18.30 10.91
CA ALA A 11 -25.06 17.27 9.94
C ALA A 11 -23.85 16.75 9.12
N LYS A 12 -22.90 17.62 8.76
CA LYS A 12 -21.66 17.23 8.07
C LYS A 12 -20.84 16.27 8.90
N THR A 13 -20.66 16.55 10.20
CA THR A 13 -19.91 15.67 11.11
C THR A 13 -20.58 14.31 11.22
N GLN A 14 -21.92 14.26 11.35
CA GLN A 14 -22.66 13.00 11.40
C GLN A 14 -22.46 12.18 10.14
N HIS A 15 -22.54 12.82 8.96
CA HIS A 15 -22.36 12.16 7.66
C HIS A 15 -20.92 11.58 7.53
N LEU A 16 -19.90 12.41 7.82
CA LEU A 16 -18.50 11.97 7.73
C LEU A 16 -18.21 10.84 8.72
N LEU A 17 -18.65 10.97 9.97
CA LEU A 17 -18.45 9.92 10.99
C LEU A 17 -19.10 8.59 10.58
N ALA A 18 -20.33 8.64 10.07
CA ALA A 18 -21.03 7.44 9.59
C ALA A 18 -20.23 6.77 8.43
N GLY A 19 -19.73 7.56 7.49
CA GLY A 19 -18.87 7.07 6.39
C GLY A 19 -17.57 6.45 6.88
N VAL A 20 -16.87 7.10 7.82
CA VAL A 20 -15.62 6.61 8.42
C VAL A 20 -15.85 5.28 9.14
N VAL A 21 -16.87 5.20 9.98
CA VAL A 21 -17.19 3.96 10.73
C VAL A 21 -17.57 2.84 9.79
N HIS A 22 -18.37 3.14 8.75
CA HIS A 22 -18.73 2.16 7.72
C HIS A 22 -17.49 1.66 6.96
N GLY A 23 -16.62 2.57 6.52
CA GLY A 23 -15.39 2.22 5.79
C GLY A 23 -14.46 1.32 6.61
N ILE A 24 -14.20 1.68 7.86
CA ILE A 24 -13.38 0.88 8.78
C ILE A 24 -13.99 -0.52 8.99
N GLY A 25 -15.30 -0.58 9.27
CA GLY A 25 -15.99 -1.83 9.52
C GLY A 25 -16.06 -2.73 8.27
N HIS A 26 -16.37 -2.15 7.11
CA HIS A 26 -16.44 -2.89 5.85
C HIS A 26 -15.08 -3.48 5.46
N TYR A 27 -14.03 -2.66 5.46
CA TYR A 27 -12.68 -3.10 5.10
C TYR A 27 -12.17 -4.17 6.08
N GLY A 28 -12.27 -3.92 7.38
CA GLY A 28 -11.85 -4.87 8.41
C GLY A 28 -12.60 -6.21 8.36
N ASN A 29 -13.91 -6.21 8.10
CA ASN A 29 -14.68 -7.43 7.96
C ASN A 29 -14.27 -8.26 6.73
N CYS A 30 -14.08 -7.62 5.57
CA CYS A 30 -13.63 -8.32 4.36
C CYS A 30 -12.20 -8.86 4.52
N PHE A 31 -11.35 -8.11 5.18
CA PHE A 31 -9.97 -8.50 5.49
C PHE A 31 -9.91 -9.61 6.57
N GLY A 32 -10.95 -9.72 7.40
CA GLY A 32 -11.06 -10.70 8.47
C GLY A 32 -10.36 -10.26 9.77
N VAL A 33 -10.20 -8.95 9.99
CA VAL A 33 -9.61 -8.38 11.20
C VAL A 33 -10.68 -7.66 12.01
N PRO A 34 -11.00 -8.14 13.23
CA PRO A 34 -12.02 -7.52 14.06
C PRO A 34 -11.55 -6.19 14.64
N THR A 35 -12.45 -5.20 14.73
CA THR A 35 -12.21 -3.99 15.50
C THR A 35 -12.38 -4.30 16.99
N VAL A 36 -11.28 -4.32 17.72
CA VAL A 36 -11.27 -4.72 19.15
C VAL A 36 -11.26 -3.56 20.12
N GLY A 37 -11.05 -2.33 19.64
CA GLY A 37 -11.02 -1.15 20.48
C GLY A 37 -10.85 0.14 19.71
N GLY A 38 -11.02 1.25 20.42
CA GLY A 38 -10.85 2.57 19.85
C GLY A 38 -11.48 3.66 20.70
N GLU A 39 -11.39 4.88 20.21
CA GLU A 39 -11.94 6.09 20.83
C GLU A 39 -12.44 7.06 19.78
N VAL A 40 -13.39 7.89 20.14
CA VAL A 40 -13.90 8.99 19.31
C VAL A 40 -13.98 10.25 20.18
N TYR A 41 -13.39 11.34 19.70
CA TYR A 41 -13.48 12.64 20.34
C TYR A 41 -14.15 13.66 19.41
N PHE A 42 -14.94 14.58 20.01
CA PHE A 42 -15.70 15.59 19.28
C PHE A 42 -15.27 16.99 19.74
N GLU A 43 -14.62 17.72 18.85
CA GLU A 43 -14.19 19.08 19.09
C GLU A 43 -14.35 19.94 17.82
N GLU A 44 -14.66 21.22 18.01
CA GLU A 44 -14.97 22.15 16.92
C GLU A 44 -13.81 22.29 15.91
N CYS A 45 -12.56 22.21 16.37
CA CYS A 45 -11.39 22.33 15.50
C CYS A 45 -11.31 21.24 14.40
N TYR A 46 -12.00 20.12 14.56
CA TYR A 46 -12.07 19.05 13.57
C TYR A 46 -13.31 19.11 12.66
N HIS A 47 -14.05 20.22 12.66
CA HIS A 47 -15.29 20.34 11.89
C HIS A 47 -15.10 20.18 10.37
N THR A 48 -14.04 20.75 9.82
CA THR A 48 -13.74 20.70 8.38
C THR A 48 -12.77 19.59 7.99
N ASN A 49 -11.95 19.12 8.94
CA ASN A 49 -10.91 18.14 8.69
C ASN A 49 -10.86 17.10 9.83
N PRO A 50 -11.72 16.08 9.81
CA PRO A 50 -11.66 15.00 10.78
C PRO A 50 -10.37 14.20 10.63
N LEU A 51 -9.85 13.69 11.75
CA LEU A 51 -8.68 12.80 11.76
C LEU A 51 -9.11 11.36 11.97
N VAL A 52 -8.60 10.47 11.14
CA VAL A 52 -8.85 9.04 11.22
C VAL A 52 -7.52 8.31 11.34
N ASN A 53 -7.29 7.71 12.51
CA ASN A 53 -6.13 6.86 12.74
C ASN A 53 -6.61 5.43 12.95
N ALA A 54 -6.17 4.52 12.09
CA ALA A 54 -6.40 3.10 12.21
C ALA A 54 -5.07 2.39 12.49
N MET A 55 -5.10 1.43 13.42
CA MET A 55 -3.94 0.62 13.76
C MET A 55 -4.32 -0.85 13.69
N SER A 56 -3.51 -1.63 12.98
CA SER A 56 -3.61 -3.09 12.96
C SER A 56 -2.49 -3.68 13.83
N VAL A 57 -2.83 -4.70 14.59
CA VAL A 57 -1.89 -5.41 15.48
C VAL A 57 -1.90 -6.88 15.11
N GLY A 58 -0.71 -7.45 14.93
CA GLY A 58 -0.51 -8.86 14.64
C GLY A 58 0.51 -9.49 15.59
N ILE A 59 0.54 -10.82 15.57
CA ILE A 59 1.52 -11.61 16.33
C ILE A 59 2.42 -12.31 15.31
N VAL A 60 3.73 -12.19 15.51
CA VAL A 60 4.75 -12.88 14.71
C VAL A 60 5.69 -13.64 15.63
N LYS A 61 6.11 -14.83 15.25
CA LYS A 61 7.12 -15.58 15.99
C LYS A 61 8.49 -14.93 15.86
N ASN A 62 9.26 -14.99 16.94
CA ASN A 62 10.60 -14.44 16.92
C ASN A 62 11.45 -15.12 15.82
N GLY A 63 12.09 -14.31 14.98
CA GLY A 63 12.89 -14.77 13.84
C GLY A 63 12.11 -15.01 12.53
N GLU A 64 10.78 -14.85 12.51
CA GLU A 64 9.95 -14.99 11.29
C GLU A 64 9.56 -13.61 10.67
N THR A 65 10.20 -12.54 11.09
CA THR A 65 9.97 -11.20 10.56
C THR A 65 10.67 -11.01 9.20
N VAL A 66 10.01 -10.33 8.29
CA VAL A 66 10.60 -9.83 7.04
C VAL A 66 10.71 -8.31 7.11
N SER A 67 11.89 -7.79 6.83
CA SER A 67 12.14 -6.34 6.83
C SER A 67 11.93 -5.74 5.45
N ALA A 68 11.64 -4.44 5.40
CA ALA A 68 11.62 -3.67 4.16
C ALA A 68 13.07 -3.32 3.76
N THR A 69 13.78 -4.28 3.19
CA THR A 69 15.19 -4.13 2.79
C THR A 69 15.45 -4.72 1.41
N ALA A 70 16.38 -4.11 0.66
CA ALA A 70 16.88 -4.63 -0.61
C ALA A 70 18.33 -5.03 -0.43
N GLU A 71 18.59 -6.32 -0.45
CA GLU A 71 19.93 -6.88 -0.29
C GLU A 71 20.21 -7.95 -1.35
N GLY A 72 21.50 -8.11 -1.66
CA GLY A 72 21.98 -9.14 -2.58
C GLY A 72 21.89 -8.71 -4.06
N LYS A 73 23.02 -8.32 -4.62
CA LYS A 73 23.16 -7.96 -6.06
C LYS A 73 22.56 -9.02 -6.97
N GLY A 74 21.71 -8.60 -7.89
CA GLY A 74 21.03 -9.46 -8.86
C GLY A 74 19.87 -10.26 -8.27
N ASN A 75 19.45 -9.97 -7.04
CA ASN A 75 18.18 -10.47 -6.52
C ASN A 75 17.03 -9.81 -7.28
N PRO A 76 16.04 -10.58 -7.78
CA PRO A 76 14.93 -10.05 -8.54
C PRO A 76 13.97 -9.25 -7.66
N VAL A 77 13.42 -8.19 -8.25
CA VAL A 77 12.41 -7.32 -7.64
C VAL A 77 11.06 -7.59 -8.29
N PHE A 78 10.07 -7.91 -7.47
CA PHE A 78 8.71 -8.22 -7.90
C PHE A 78 7.72 -7.15 -7.48
N PHE A 79 6.84 -6.80 -8.41
CA PHE A 79 5.58 -6.11 -8.15
C PHE A 79 4.50 -7.17 -7.97
N VAL A 80 3.73 -7.11 -6.89
CA VAL A 80 2.63 -8.04 -6.64
C VAL A 80 1.39 -7.32 -6.14
N GLY A 81 0.22 -7.88 -6.41
CA GLY A 81 -1.06 -7.31 -6.01
C GLY A 81 -1.82 -6.66 -7.15
N SER A 82 -2.66 -5.67 -6.85
CA SER A 82 -3.54 -5.02 -7.83
C SER A 82 -2.78 -4.27 -8.91
N ALA A 83 -3.33 -4.22 -10.12
CA ALA A 83 -2.73 -3.47 -11.22
C ALA A 83 -2.76 -1.95 -10.94
N THR A 84 -1.71 -1.26 -11.36
CA THR A 84 -1.53 0.18 -11.14
C THR A 84 -2.49 1.01 -12.00
N GLY A 85 -3.14 1.97 -11.39
CA GLY A 85 -3.94 3.03 -12.04
C GLY A 85 -3.43 4.41 -11.67
N LYS A 86 -4.13 5.46 -12.13
CA LYS A 86 -3.84 6.86 -11.78
C LYS A 86 -4.54 7.23 -10.47
N ASP A 87 -4.16 6.57 -9.38
CA ASP A 87 -4.76 6.76 -8.06
C ASP A 87 -3.77 7.41 -7.11
N GLY A 88 -4.26 8.30 -6.25
CA GLY A 88 -3.49 8.91 -5.17
C GLY A 88 -2.32 9.77 -5.64
N ILE A 89 -2.20 10.07 -6.93
CA ILE A 89 -1.11 10.90 -7.47
C ILE A 89 -1.23 12.30 -6.88
N GLY A 90 -0.23 12.68 -6.07
CA GLY A 90 -0.28 13.91 -5.29
C GLY A 90 -1.14 13.83 -4.03
N GLY A 91 -1.57 12.63 -3.62
CA GLY A 91 -2.45 12.41 -2.47
C GLY A 91 -1.93 13.00 -1.17
N ALA A 92 -0.65 12.90 -0.90
CA ALA A 92 -0.04 13.51 0.28
C ALA A 92 -0.12 15.05 0.25
N SER A 93 0.08 15.67 -0.91
CA SER A 93 -0.08 17.12 -1.08
C SER A 93 -1.55 17.54 -0.97
N PHE A 94 -2.46 16.76 -1.55
CA PHE A 94 -3.91 16.96 -1.46
C PHE A 94 -4.39 16.85 0.00
N ALA A 95 -3.95 15.84 0.75
CA ALA A 95 -4.32 15.66 2.15
C ALA A 95 -3.80 16.79 3.07
N SER A 96 -2.76 17.51 2.63
CA SER A 96 -2.18 18.65 3.36
C SER A 96 -2.75 20.00 2.95
N ALA A 97 -3.61 20.05 1.94
CA ALA A 97 -4.26 21.26 1.45
C ALA A 97 -5.68 21.43 2.02
N ASP A 98 -6.18 22.66 2.01
CA ASP A 98 -7.58 22.93 2.35
C ASP A 98 -8.49 22.38 1.26
N ILE A 99 -9.47 21.54 1.64
CA ILE A 99 -10.46 20.99 0.72
C ILE A 99 -11.50 22.06 0.40
N THR A 100 -11.58 22.43 -0.89
CA THR A 100 -12.52 23.40 -1.42
C THR A 100 -13.59 22.76 -2.30
N ALA A 101 -14.60 23.53 -2.72
CA ALA A 101 -15.63 23.04 -3.63
C ALA A 101 -15.06 22.61 -5.01
N ASP A 102 -13.92 23.17 -5.40
CA ASP A 102 -13.25 22.90 -6.68
C ASP A 102 -12.35 21.65 -6.63
N SER A 103 -12.20 21.02 -5.46
CA SER A 103 -11.38 19.81 -5.27
C SER A 103 -11.89 18.58 -6.05
N ALA A 104 -13.02 18.68 -6.74
CA ALA A 104 -13.51 17.63 -7.65
C ALA A 104 -12.55 17.37 -8.84
N GLU A 105 -11.73 18.35 -9.22
CA GLU A 105 -10.70 18.19 -10.26
C GLU A 105 -9.51 17.36 -9.76
N ASP A 106 -9.37 17.18 -8.45
CA ASP A 106 -8.31 16.42 -7.78
C ASP A 106 -8.69 14.94 -7.57
N LEU A 107 -9.72 14.43 -8.24
CA LEU A 107 -10.14 13.01 -8.16
C LEU A 107 -9.01 12.00 -8.33
N PRO A 108 -7.97 12.23 -9.14
CA PRO A 108 -6.80 11.34 -9.19
C PRO A 108 -6.04 11.22 -7.86
N ALA A 109 -6.20 12.17 -6.93
CA ALA A 109 -5.60 12.11 -5.61
C ALA A 109 -6.34 11.16 -4.64
N VAL A 110 -7.56 10.72 -5.00
CA VAL A 110 -8.35 9.78 -4.20
C VAL A 110 -7.87 8.37 -4.43
N GLN A 111 -7.70 7.62 -3.33
CA GLN A 111 -7.38 6.20 -3.36
C GLN A 111 -8.66 5.38 -3.19
N VAL A 112 -8.77 4.28 -3.94
CA VAL A 112 -9.90 3.34 -3.85
C VAL A 112 -9.38 2.02 -3.32
N GLY A 113 -9.92 1.57 -2.18
CA GLY A 113 -9.56 0.30 -1.57
C GLY A 113 -10.42 -0.86 -2.07
N ASP A 114 -9.79 -2.02 -2.27
CA ASP A 114 -10.43 -3.30 -2.56
C ASP A 114 -10.07 -4.33 -1.47
N PRO A 115 -10.86 -4.43 -0.39
CA PRO A 115 -10.54 -5.30 0.74
C PRO A 115 -10.52 -6.79 0.38
N PHE A 116 -11.16 -7.19 -0.71
CA PHE A 116 -11.07 -8.57 -1.20
C PHE A 116 -9.69 -8.86 -1.80
N GLN A 117 -9.16 -7.95 -2.62
CA GLN A 117 -7.80 -8.08 -3.14
C GLN A 117 -6.76 -8.00 -2.02
N GLU A 118 -6.97 -7.11 -1.04
CA GLU A 118 -6.09 -7.01 0.13
C GLU A 118 -6.06 -8.31 0.93
N LYS A 119 -7.21 -8.97 1.13
CA LYS A 119 -7.24 -10.28 1.80
C LYS A 119 -6.43 -11.33 1.05
N LYS A 120 -6.58 -11.40 -0.26
CA LYS A 120 -5.79 -12.31 -1.12
C LYS A 120 -4.29 -11.99 -1.04
N LEU A 121 -3.93 -10.70 -1.09
CA LEU A 121 -2.55 -10.24 -1.02
C LEU A 121 -1.91 -10.59 0.33
N LEU A 122 -2.62 -10.37 1.43
CA LEU A 122 -2.17 -10.76 2.78
C LEU A 122 -1.82 -12.25 2.83
N GLU A 123 -2.75 -13.11 2.43
CA GLU A 123 -2.55 -14.56 2.48
C GLU A 123 -1.41 -15.02 1.57
N ALA A 124 -1.31 -14.47 0.35
CA ALA A 124 -0.23 -14.75 -0.57
C ALA A 124 1.13 -14.30 -0.01
N CYS A 125 1.19 -13.12 0.62
CA CYS A 125 2.41 -12.61 1.25
C CYS A 125 2.84 -13.49 2.44
N LEU A 126 1.91 -13.90 3.29
CA LEU A 126 2.21 -14.81 4.39
C LEU A 126 2.72 -16.16 3.88
N GLU A 127 2.12 -16.70 2.83
CA GLU A 127 2.54 -17.97 2.23
C GLU A 127 3.93 -17.87 1.59
N VAL A 128 4.20 -16.81 0.81
CA VAL A 128 5.50 -16.66 0.15
C VAL A 128 6.65 -16.44 1.15
N ILE A 129 6.39 -15.76 2.27
CA ILE A 129 7.37 -15.62 3.36
C ILE A 129 7.80 -16.99 3.88
N GLN A 130 6.84 -17.91 4.08
CA GLN A 130 7.11 -19.25 4.60
C GLN A 130 7.97 -20.10 3.65
N THR A 131 8.02 -19.79 2.36
CA THR A 131 8.91 -20.47 1.40
C THR A 131 10.39 -20.18 1.65
N GLY A 132 10.72 -19.14 2.41
CA GLY A 132 12.07 -18.64 2.61
C GLY A 132 12.70 -18.02 1.35
N ALA A 133 11.89 -17.74 0.31
CA ALA A 133 12.35 -17.13 -0.94
C ALA A 133 12.54 -15.60 -0.83
N ILE A 134 11.91 -14.96 0.15
CA ILE A 134 11.88 -13.50 0.27
C ILE A 134 13.09 -12.99 1.08
N VAL A 135 13.70 -11.90 0.59
CA VAL A 135 14.75 -11.13 1.26
C VAL A 135 14.16 -9.94 1.98
N GLY A 136 13.26 -9.22 1.31
CA GLY A 136 12.61 -8.05 1.86
C GLY A 136 11.27 -7.78 1.19
N MET A 137 10.42 -7.01 1.87
CA MET A 137 9.06 -6.72 1.42
C MET A 137 8.62 -5.37 1.97
N GLN A 138 7.93 -4.59 1.15
CA GLN A 138 7.34 -3.30 1.54
C GLN A 138 6.07 -3.03 0.77
N ASP A 139 5.08 -2.39 1.41
CA ASP A 139 3.91 -1.87 0.73
C ASP A 139 4.26 -0.68 -0.18
N MET A 140 3.40 -0.44 -1.16
CA MET A 140 3.48 0.72 -2.04
C MET A 140 2.47 1.77 -1.58
N GLY A 141 2.70 2.34 -0.40
CA GLY A 141 1.89 3.40 0.18
C GLY A 141 2.10 4.76 -0.50
N ALA A 142 2.31 5.81 0.28
CA ALA A 142 2.56 7.17 -0.21
C ALA A 142 3.72 7.20 -1.22
N ALA A 143 3.52 7.89 -2.36
CA ALA A 143 4.45 7.94 -3.49
C ALA A 143 4.81 6.57 -4.13
N GLY A 144 4.01 5.53 -3.88
CA GLY A 144 3.98 4.28 -4.62
C GLY A 144 5.33 3.56 -4.82
N ILE A 145 5.66 3.25 -6.06
CA ILE A 145 6.87 2.48 -6.41
C ILE A 145 8.14 3.24 -6.03
N ILE A 146 8.18 4.55 -6.23
CA ILE A 146 9.41 5.31 -5.97
C ILE A 146 9.75 5.33 -4.48
N CYS A 147 8.73 5.42 -3.61
CA CYS A 147 8.95 5.38 -2.16
C CYS A 147 9.46 4.01 -1.73
N SER A 148 8.75 2.94 -2.07
CA SER A 148 9.13 1.58 -1.66
C SER A 148 10.51 1.18 -2.17
N THR A 149 10.85 1.49 -3.43
CA THR A 149 12.19 1.20 -3.98
C THR A 149 13.30 2.00 -3.29
N SER A 150 13.06 3.29 -3.04
CA SER A 150 14.05 4.17 -2.39
C SER A 150 14.29 3.77 -0.94
N GLU A 151 13.24 3.50 -0.17
CA GLU A 151 13.34 3.14 1.25
C GLU A 151 14.00 1.77 1.44
N MET A 152 13.61 0.76 0.64
CA MET A 152 14.22 -0.57 0.70
C MET A 152 15.69 -0.52 0.29
N SER A 153 16.04 0.27 -0.74
CA SER A 153 17.42 0.46 -1.19
C SER A 153 18.25 1.16 -0.11
N ALA A 154 17.74 2.25 0.48
CA ALA A 154 18.44 2.97 1.54
C ALA A 154 18.72 2.07 2.75
N LYS A 155 17.75 1.27 3.16
CA LYS A 155 17.87 0.35 4.29
C LYS A 155 18.83 -0.81 3.98
N GLY A 156 18.80 -1.32 2.76
CA GLY A 156 19.68 -2.39 2.27
C GLY A 156 21.08 -1.89 1.84
N LYS A 157 21.30 -0.57 1.80
CA LYS A 157 22.53 0.06 1.29
C LYS A 157 22.88 -0.43 -0.13
N SER A 158 21.86 -0.49 -0.98
CA SER A 158 21.91 -0.97 -2.36
C SER A 158 21.20 -0.02 -3.30
N GLY A 159 21.20 -0.31 -4.60
CA GLY A 159 20.33 0.31 -5.59
C GLY A 159 19.31 -0.70 -6.12
N MET A 160 18.37 -0.21 -6.92
CA MET A 160 17.46 -1.04 -7.71
C MET A 160 17.38 -0.51 -9.13
N ARG A 161 17.39 -1.43 -10.10
CA ARG A 161 17.06 -1.13 -11.50
C ARG A 161 15.66 -1.63 -11.78
N ILE A 162 14.74 -0.72 -12.09
CA ILE A 162 13.33 -1.01 -12.32
C ILE A 162 12.95 -0.79 -13.78
N ASP A 163 12.29 -1.75 -14.38
CA ASP A 163 11.71 -1.71 -15.72
C ASP A 163 10.20 -1.42 -15.58
N LEU A 164 9.82 -0.17 -15.81
CA LEU A 164 8.44 0.30 -15.65
C LEU A 164 7.48 -0.29 -16.69
N ASP A 165 7.98 -0.76 -17.83
CA ASP A 165 7.14 -1.39 -18.86
C ASP A 165 6.60 -2.75 -18.41
N LYS A 166 7.20 -3.33 -17.37
CA LYS A 166 6.77 -4.60 -16.76
C LYS A 166 5.77 -4.42 -15.62
N VAL A 167 5.49 -3.21 -15.19
CA VAL A 167 4.53 -2.93 -14.13
C VAL A 167 3.11 -3.20 -14.64
N PRO A 168 2.33 -4.08 -14.01
CA PRO A 168 0.94 -4.31 -14.40
C PRO A 168 0.10 -3.04 -14.25
N THR A 169 -0.60 -2.65 -15.33
CA THR A 169 -1.44 -1.45 -15.35
C THR A 169 -2.89 -1.80 -15.68
N ARG A 170 -3.84 -1.08 -15.09
CA ARG A 170 -5.26 -1.15 -15.44
C ARG A 170 -5.72 0.00 -16.35
N GLN A 171 -4.86 0.99 -16.53
CA GLN A 171 -5.11 2.14 -17.43
C GLN A 171 -4.07 2.14 -18.53
N LYS A 172 -4.50 2.49 -19.74
CA LYS A 172 -3.61 2.64 -20.90
C LYS A 172 -2.86 3.97 -20.84
N ASP A 173 -1.73 4.03 -21.53
CA ASP A 173 -0.95 5.24 -21.77
C ASP A 173 -0.50 5.97 -20.48
N MET A 174 -0.24 5.22 -19.41
CA MET A 174 0.37 5.77 -18.21
C MET A 174 1.82 6.19 -18.48
N LYS A 175 2.16 7.40 -18.07
CA LYS A 175 3.53 7.91 -18.14
C LYS A 175 4.38 7.34 -17.03
N ALA A 176 5.70 7.31 -17.22
CA ALA A 176 6.65 6.78 -16.23
C ALA A 176 6.47 7.42 -14.83
N TRP A 177 6.30 8.73 -14.76
CA TRP A 177 6.09 9.42 -13.49
C TRP A 177 4.74 9.08 -12.83
N GLU A 178 3.70 8.81 -13.61
CA GLU A 178 2.40 8.37 -13.09
C GLU A 178 2.51 6.96 -12.49
N LEU A 179 3.28 6.06 -13.13
CA LEU A 179 3.57 4.72 -12.60
C LEU A 179 4.35 4.78 -11.28
N LEU A 180 5.37 5.63 -11.23
CA LEU A 180 6.23 5.79 -10.07
C LEU A 180 5.49 6.37 -8.87
N LEU A 181 4.62 7.36 -9.08
CA LEU A 181 3.95 8.13 -8.02
C LEU A 181 2.53 7.61 -7.69
N SER A 182 2.00 6.67 -8.47
CA SER A 182 0.67 6.10 -8.21
C SER A 182 0.62 5.43 -6.83
N GLU A 183 -0.42 5.76 -6.07
CA GLU A 183 -0.73 5.18 -4.76
C GLU A 183 -1.91 4.18 -4.84
N SER A 184 -2.06 3.47 -5.98
CA SER A 184 -3.05 2.39 -6.08
C SER A 184 -2.86 1.43 -4.92
N GLN A 185 -3.97 1.08 -4.27
CA GLN A 185 -3.97 0.25 -3.07
C GLN A 185 -3.69 -1.23 -3.38
N GLU A 186 -3.49 -2.03 -2.35
CA GLU A 186 -3.32 -3.49 -2.40
C GLU A 186 -2.14 -3.93 -3.28
N ARG A 187 -0.98 -3.28 -3.10
CA ARG A 187 0.26 -3.60 -3.83
C ARG A 187 1.44 -3.74 -2.88
N MET A 188 2.32 -4.69 -3.17
CA MET A 188 3.57 -4.89 -2.44
C MET A 188 4.76 -4.96 -3.40
N LEU A 189 5.91 -4.46 -2.95
CA LEU A 189 7.22 -4.67 -3.58
C LEU A 189 7.97 -5.75 -2.80
N LEU A 190 8.45 -6.76 -3.52
CA LEU A 190 9.20 -7.86 -2.93
C LEU A 190 10.60 -7.95 -3.56
N VAL A 191 11.59 -8.22 -2.74
CA VAL A 191 12.91 -8.67 -3.18
C VAL A 191 13.03 -10.15 -2.87
N ALA A 192 13.21 -10.97 -3.89
CA ALA A 192 13.35 -12.41 -3.73
C ALA A 192 14.81 -12.86 -3.93
N LYS A 193 15.15 -14.01 -3.37
CA LYS A 193 16.45 -14.64 -3.59
C LYS A 193 16.57 -15.13 -5.03
N LYS A 194 17.64 -14.79 -5.70
CA LYS A 194 17.96 -15.26 -7.06
C LYS A 194 17.88 -16.80 -7.14
N GLY A 195 17.19 -17.28 -8.17
CA GLY A 195 16.91 -18.71 -8.37
C GLY A 195 15.66 -19.22 -7.63
N LYS A 196 14.91 -18.32 -6.95
CA LYS A 196 13.65 -18.64 -6.27
C LYS A 196 12.43 -17.98 -6.93
N GLU A 197 12.61 -17.37 -8.09
CA GLU A 197 11.58 -16.64 -8.84
C GLU A 197 10.32 -17.48 -9.06
N LYS A 198 10.50 -18.75 -9.41
CA LYS A 198 9.39 -19.66 -9.65
C LYS A 198 8.50 -19.87 -8.42
N LEU A 199 9.09 -19.93 -7.21
CA LEU A 199 8.31 -20.07 -5.97
C LEU A 199 7.41 -18.86 -5.73
N VAL A 200 7.95 -17.65 -5.99
CA VAL A 200 7.17 -16.41 -5.87
C VAL A 200 6.01 -16.44 -6.88
N LEU A 201 6.30 -16.65 -8.14
CA LEU A 201 5.30 -16.69 -9.20
C LEU A 201 4.20 -17.76 -8.94
N ASP A 202 4.57 -18.97 -8.49
CA ASP A 202 3.63 -20.06 -8.22
C ASP A 202 2.67 -19.68 -7.06
N VAL A 203 3.16 -19.04 -6.00
CA VAL A 203 2.31 -18.59 -4.88
C VAL A 203 1.30 -17.54 -5.35
N PHE A 204 1.74 -16.48 -6.00
CA PHE A 204 0.81 -15.42 -6.45
C PHE A 204 -0.15 -15.91 -7.52
N LYS A 205 0.28 -16.82 -8.40
CA LYS A 205 -0.62 -17.49 -9.35
C LYS A 205 -1.70 -18.33 -8.66
N LYS A 206 -1.37 -19.05 -7.59
CA LYS A 206 -2.34 -19.81 -6.77
C LYS A 206 -3.43 -18.90 -6.21
N TRP A 207 -3.06 -17.68 -5.77
CA TRP A 207 -3.98 -16.70 -5.21
C TRP A 207 -4.67 -15.83 -6.27
N ASP A 208 -4.41 -16.10 -7.56
CA ASP A 208 -4.96 -15.31 -8.67
C ASP A 208 -4.69 -13.81 -8.49
N LEU A 209 -3.42 -13.48 -8.28
CA LEU A 209 -2.91 -12.12 -8.12
C LEU A 209 -1.86 -11.81 -9.19
N PRO A 210 -1.87 -10.61 -9.77
CA PRO A 210 -0.75 -10.13 -10.57
C PRO A 210 0.58 -10.26 -9.82
N CYS A 211 1.59 -10.78 -10.53
CA CYS A 211 2.96 -10.89 -10.05
C CYS A 211 3.90 -10.71 -11.22
N SER A 212 4.71 -9.67 -11.19
CA SER A 212 5.62 -9.33 -12.28
C SER A 212 7.03 -9.06 -11.74
N GLU A 213 8.04 -9.68 -12.34
CA GLU A 213 9.44 -9.33 -12.10
C GLU A 213 9.76 -8.04 -12.84
N ILE A 214 9.85 -6.95 -12.09
CA ILE A 214 10.02 -5.59 -12.62
C ILE A 214 11.45 -5.08 -12.55
N GLY A 215 12.39 -5.83 -11.98
CA GLY A 215 13.75 -5.35 -11.86
C GLY A 215 14.68 -6.24 -11.03
N GLU A 216 15.78 -5.67 -10.64
CA GLU A 216 16.81 -6.33 -9.84
C GLU A 216 17.50 -5.38 -8.86
N VAL A 217 18.05 -5.93 -7.81
CA VAL A 217 18.90 -5.20 -6.84
C VAL A 217 20.29 -4.98 -7.45
N THR A 218 20.81 -3.76 -7.33
CA THR A 218 22.14 -3.36 -7.81
C THR A 218 23.07 -2.98 -6.64
N ASP A 219 24.37 -2.89 -6.91
CA ASP A 219 25.41 -2.44 -5.97
C ASP A 219 26.30 -1.35 -6.56
N ASP A 220 25.83 -0.68 -7.61
CA ASP A 220 26.56 0.32 -8.38
C ASP A 220 26.50 1.75 -7.76
N GLY A 221 25.80 1.90 -6.63
CA GLY A 221 25.69 3.17 -5.91
C GLY A 221 24.72 4.16 -6.56
N ILE A 222 23.87 3.69 -7.48
CA ILE A 222 22.86 4.48 -8.19
C ILE A 222 21.47 4.03 -7.72
#